data_6ad8d4f0c0435b341f46fc1d0d9b8f7f
#
_entry.id   6ad8d4f0c0435b341f46fc1d0d9b8f7f
#
_cell.length_a   1.000
_cell.length_b   1.000
_cell.length_c   1.000
_cell.angle_alpha   90.00
_cell.angle_beta   90.00
_cell.angle_gamma   90.00
#
_symmetry.space_group_name_H-M   'P 1'
#
loop_
_entity.id
_entity.type
_entity.pdbx_description
1 polymer ?
#
loop_
_entity_poly.entity_id
_entity_poly.type
_entity_poly.pdbx_seq_one_letter_code
_entity_poly.pdbx_strand_id
1 'polypeptide(L)'
;MKLRYTPAAIVDLEEIFEYISVRLSDPDAARSIISNLYQSCALLKNDPDLGMELRRKVGRDVEGRCLVSGKYLIVYEVDEAIRILRIFDTRTDYIRHIFE
;
A
#
# COMPACT_ATOMS: atom_id res chain seq x y z
N MET A 1 -17.47 4.32 -0.69
CA MET A 1 -17.25 2.91 -1.08
C MET A 1 -16.71 2.12 0.10
N LYS A 2 -16.90 0.82 0.08
CA LYS A 2 -16.25 -0.05 1.08
C LYS A 2 -14.77 -0.19 0.79
N LEU A 3 -14.01 -0.39 1.85
CA LEU A 3 -12.57 -0.59 1.79
C LEU A 3 -12.24 -1.98 2.32
N ARG A 4 -11.51 -2.76 1.53
CA ARG A 4 -11.11 -4.12 1.88
C ARG A 4 -9.61 -4.28 1.71
N TYR A 5 -9.03 -5.12 2.56
CA TYR A 5 -7.61 -5.47 2.50
C TYR A 5 -7.49 -6.93 2.09
N THR A 6 -6.66 -7.21 1.09
CA THR A 6 -6.36 -8.60 0.75
C THR A 6 -5.47 -9.23 1.83
N PRO A 7 -5.46 -10.57 1.93
CA PRO A 7 -4.52 -11.25 2.83
C PRO A 7 -3.06 -10.83 2.61
N ALA A 8 -2.67 -10.65 1.35
CA ALA A 8 -1.30 -10.21 1.02
C ALA A 8 -1.01 -8.81 1.56
N ALA A 9 -1.98 -7.88 1.45
CA ALA A 9 -1.81 -6.52 1.99
C ALA A 9 -1.69 -6.54 3.52
N ILE A 10 -2.46 -7.39 4.18
CA ILE A 10 -2.37 -7.54 5.64
C ILE A 10 -1.00 -8.06 6.05
N VAL A 11 -0.48 -9.05 5.34
CA VAL A 11 0.88 -9.57 5.57
C VAL A 11 1.91 -8.46 5.35
N ASP A 12 1.76 -7.65 4.30
CA ASP A 12 2.66 -6.52 4.06
C ASP A 12 2.68 -5.56 5.27
N LEU A 13 1.51 -5.22 5.81
CA LEU A 13 1.41 -4.34 6.97
C LEU A 13 2.06 -4.95 8.22
N GLU A 14 1.84 -6.24 8.45
CA GLU A 14 2.46 -6.95 9.57
C GLU A 14 3.98 -6.96 9.46
N GLU A 15 4.51 -7.21 8.26
CA GLU A 15 5.95 -7.21 8.02
C GLU A 15 6.58 -5.83 8.18
N ILE A 16 5.90 -4.77 7.73
CA ILE A 16 6.34 -3.39 7.94
C ILE A 16 6.40 -3.09 9.43
N PHE A 17 5.34 -3.44 10.17
CA PHE A 17 5.29 -3.21 11.61
C PHE A 17 6.42 -3.94 12.33
N GLU A 18 6.61 -5.22 12.04
CA GLU A 18 7.64 -6.03 12.69
C GLU A 18 9.04 -5.49 12.39
N TYR A 19 9.30 -5.15 11.13
CA TYR A 19 10.61 -4.62 10.75
C TYR A 19 10.96 -3.36 11.54
N ILE A 20 10.04 -2.41 11.64
CA ILE A 20 10.31 -1.14 12.32
C ILE A 20 10.33 -1.32 13.83
N SER A 21 9.35 -2.06 14.38
CA SER A 21 9.24 -2.20 15.84
C SER A 21 10.36 -3.05 16.44
N VAL A 22 10.75 -4.13 15.76
CA VAL A 22 11.72 -5.10 16.27
C VAL A 22 13.11 -4.83 15.70
N ARG A 23 13.24 -4.86 14.36
CA ARG A 23 14.56 -4.75 13.74
C ARG A 23 15.17 -3.36 13.88
N LEU A 24 14.36 -2.32 13.83
CA LEU A 24 14.82 -0.94 14.05
C LEU A 24 14.61 -0.50 15.51
N SER A 25 14.06 -1.36 16.36
CA SER A 25 13.81 -1.09 17.78
C SER A 25 13.02 0.20 18.03
N ASP A 26 12.04 0.48 17.18
CA ASP A 26 11.26 1.70 17.27
C ASP A 26 9.75 1.41 17.17
N PRO A 27 9.14 0.87 18.24
CA PRO A 27 7.71 0.55 18.20
C PRO A 27 6.79 1.76 18.05
N ASP A 28 7.21 2.94 18.52
CA ASP A 28 6.40 4.15 18.35
C ASP A 28 6.36 4.58 16.89
N ALA A 29 7.49 4.55 16.20
CA ALA A 29 7.55 4.82 14.76
C ALA A 29 6.73 3.80 13.99
N ALA A 30 6.80 2.52 14.37
CA ALA A 30 6.02 1.47 13.74
C ALA A 30 4.51 1.78 13.81
N ARG A 31 4.01 2.14 14.99
CA ARG A 31 2.60 2.49 15.17
C ARG A 31 2.19 3.71 14.33
N SER A 32 3.03 4.74 14.29
CA SER A 32 2.76 5.94 13.50
C SER A 32 2.70 5.64 12.01
N ILE A 33 3.64 4.85 11.50
CA ILE A 33 3.69 4.49 10.08
C ILE A 33 2.47 3.66 9.68
N ILE A 34 2.10 2.66 10.49
CA ILE A 34 0.92 1.84 10.20
C ILE A 34 -0.36 2.69 10.26
N SER A 35 -0.49 3.58 11.24
CA SER A 35 -1.62 4.48 11.33
C SER A 35 -1.72 5.38 10.10
N ASN A 36 -0.62 5.94 9.64
CA ASN A 36 -0.58 6.77 8.44
C ASN A 36 -0.98 5.99 7.17
N LEU A 37 -0.56 4.74 7.07
CA LEU A 37 -0.95 3.88 5.95
C LEU A 37 -2.45 3.61 5.95
N TYR A 38 -3.03 3.29 7.10
CA TYR A 38 -4.47 3.12 7.21
C TYR A 38 -5.24 4.39 6.86
N GLN A 39 -4.75 5.55 7.30
CA GLN A 39 -5.37 6.84 6.98
C GLN A 39 -5.33 7.12 5.47
N SER A 40 -4.21 6.85 4.83
CA SER A 40 -4.07 7.01 3.37
C SER A 40 -5.06 6.11 2.62
N CYS A 41 -5.18 4.86 3.03
CA CYS A 41 -6.14 3.93 2.43
C CYS A 41 -7.58 4.42 2.63
N ALA A 42 -7.91 4.96 3.80
CA ALA A 42 -9.25 5.45 4.11
C ALA A 42 -9.66 6.63 3.22
N LEU A 43 -8.71 7.46 2.78
CA LEU A 43 -8.99 8.56 1.85
C LEU A 43 -9.59 8.07 0.55
N LEU A 44 -9.24 6.86 0.12
CA LEU A 44 -9.71 6.28 -1.14
C LEU A 44 -11.21 6.00 -1.12
N LYS A 45 -11.83 5.85 0.04
CA LYS A 45 -13.26 5.62 0.16
C LYS A 45 -14.09 6.76 -0.45
N ASN A 46 -13.61 7.98 -0.31
CA ASN A 46 -14.29 9.18 -0.79
C ASN A 46 -13.72 9.67 -2.12
N ASP A 47 -12.52 9.27 -2.45
CA ASP A 47 -11.83 9.67 -3.67
C ASP A 47 -11.03 8.50 -4.24
N PRO A 48 -11.70 7.56 -4.93
CA PRO A 48 -11.01 6.38 -5.49
C PRO A 48 -9.93 6.74 -6.52
N ASP A 49 -10.02 7.92 -7.13
CA ASP A 49 -9.07 8.38 -8.14
C ASP A 49 -7.92 9.21 -7.56
N LEU A 50 -7.82 9.27 -6.23
CA LEU A 50 -6.76 10.05 -5.55
C LEU A 50 -5.36 9.64 -5.99
N GLY A 51 -5.14 8.36 -6.24
CA GLY A 51 -3.89 7.86 -6.77
C GLY A 51 -3.77 8.01 -8.27
N MET A 52 -2.94 7.18 -8.87
CA MET A 52 -2.70 7.17 -10.31
C MET A 52 -2.79 5.75 -10.85
N GLU A 53 -2.86 5.63 -12.17
CA GLU A 53 -2.80 4.31 -12.79
C GLU A 53 -1.44 3.66 -12.52
N LEU A 54 -1.46 2.41 -12.10
CA LEU A 54 -0.25 1.68 -11.74
C LEU A 54 0.73 1.59 -12.93
N ARG A 55 0.21 1.38 -14.14
CA ARG A 55 1.04 1.30 -15.37
C ARG A 55 1.89 2.55 -15.59
N ARG A 56 1.38 3.72 -15.19
CA ARG A 56 2.12 4.98 -15.33
C ARG A 56 3.28 5.06 -14.34
N LYS A 57 3.08 4.48 -13.15
CA LYS A 57 4.10 4.47 -12.11
C LYS A 57 5.23 3.50 -12.44
N VAL A 58 4.90 2.30 -12.93
CA VAL A 58 5.90 1.25 -13.15
C VAL A 58 6.45 1.21 -14.58
N GLY A 59 5.82 1.94 -15.51
CA GLY A 59 6.30 2.03 -16.89
C GLY A 59 6.05 0.77 -17.72
N ARG A 60 5.14 -0.11 -17.29
CA ARG A 60 4.79 -1.35 -17.98
C ARG A 60 3.28 -1.55 -17.94
N ASP A 61 2.77 -2.32 -18.90
CA ASP A 61 1.34 -2.61 -18.97
C ASP A 61 0.93 -3.49 -17.79
N VAL A 62 0.06 -2.95 -16.95
CA VAL A 62 -0.49 -3.63 -15.77
C VAL A 62 -1.76 -2.89 -15.35
N GLU A 63 -2.73 -3.63 -14.87
CA GLU A 63 -3.97 -3.05 -14.35
C GLU A 63 -3.79 -2.56 -12.92
N GLY A 64 -4.76 -1.76 -12.46
CA GLY A 64 -4.79 -1.27 -11.10
C GLY A 64 -4.34 0.16 -10.95
N ARG A 65 -4.37 0.62 -9.72
CA ARG A 65 -4.01 1.98 -9.34
C ARG A 65 -3.03 1.95 -8.18
N CYS A 66 -2.39 3.06 -7.90
CA CYS A 66 -1.50 3.16 -6.76
C CYS A 66 -1.53 4.55 -6.15
N LEU A 67 -1.26 4.61 -4.85
CA LEU A 67 -1.15 5.84 -4.08
C LEU A 67 0.17 5.81 -3.31
N VAL A 68 0.95 6.87 -3.45
CA VAL A 68 2.18 7.03 -2.66
C VAL A 68 1.81 7.58 -1.30
N SER A 69 2.26 6.93 -0.24
CA SER A 69 2.08 7.35 1.14
C SER A 69 3.44 7.28 1.84
N GLY A 70 4.11 8.43 2.00
CA GLY A 70 5.47 8.48 2.52
C GLY A 70 6.42 7.67 1.66
N LYS A 71 7.06 6.67 2.26
CA LYS A 71 8.01 5.78 1.57
C LYS A 71 7.34 4.51 1.03
N TYR A 72 6.01 4.46 1.03
CA TYR A 72 5.27 3.27 0.67
C TYR A 72 4.39 3.52 -0.54
N LEU A 73 4.18 2.47 -1.32
CA LEU A 73 3.28 2.46 -2.45
C LEU A 73 2.11 1.53 -2.12
N ILE A 74 0.91 2.11 -2.10
CA ILE A 74 -0.32 1.36 -1.88
C ILE A 74 -0.87 1.00 -3.26
N VAL A 75 -0.90 -0.30 -3.57
CA VAL A 75 -1.47 -0.80 -4.83
C VAL A 75 -2.89 -1.25 -4.56
N TYR A 76 -3.84 -0.73 -5.34
CA TYR A 76 -5.26 -1.00 -5.13
C TYR A 76 -6.00 -1.12 -6.45
N GLU A 77 -7.20 -1.65 -6.37
CA GLU A 77 -8.13 -1.69 -7.50
C GLU A 77 -9.51 -1.24 -7.04
N VAL A 78 -10.30 -0.76 -7.99
CA VAL A 78 -11.64 -0.20 -7.72
C VAL A 78 -12.64 -0.90 -8.61
N ASP A 79 -13.66 -1.50 -7.99
CA ASP A 79 -14.88 -1.93 -8.65
C ASP A 79 -16.06 -1.59 -7.75
N GLU A 80 -16.75 -2.54 -7.17
CA GLU A 80 -17.82 -2.30 -6.19
C GLU A 80 -17.25 -1.86 -4.83
N ALA A 81 -15.98 -2.15 -4.59
CA ALA A 81 -15.25 -1.77 -3.39
C ALA A 81 -13.83 -1.36 -3.77
N ILE A 82 -13.17 -0.67 -2.85
CA ILE A 82 -11.73 -0.43 -2.94
C ILE A 82 -11.05 -1.65 -2.34
N ARG A 83 -10.20 -2.33 -3.11
CA ARG A 83 -9.40 -3.44 -2.57
C ARG A 83 -7.94 -3.05 -2.55
N ILE A 84 -7.38 -3.03 -1.36
CA ILE A 84 -5.95 -2.81 -1.16
C ILE A 84 -5.26 -4.15 -1.43
N LEU A 85 -4.50 -4.21 -2.52
CA LEU A 85 -3.90 -5.44 -3.02
C LEU A 85 -2.55 -5.72 -2.39
N ARG A 86 -1.67 -4.71 -2.33
CA ARG A 86 -0.32 -4.81 -1.77
C ARG A 86 0.11 -3.45 -1.22
N ILE A 87 1.05 -3.49 -0.28
CA ILE A 87 1.73 -2.30 0.22
C ILE A 87 3.23 -2.57 0.16
N PHE A 88 3.95 -1.78 -0.63
CA PHE A 88 5.37 -1.96 -0.88
C PHE A 88 6.19 -0.82 -0.30
N ASP A 89 7.38 -1.13 0.19
CA ASP A 89 8.41 -0.14 0.49
C ASP A 89 9.06 0.26 -0.84
N THR A 90 8.98 1.54 -1.21
CA THR A 90 9.49 2.02 -2.50
C THR A 90 11.01 1.98 -2.61
N ARG A 91 11.71 1.75 -1.50
CA ARG A 91 13.17 1.60 -1.48
C ARG A 91 13.62 0.18 -1.83
N THR A 92 12.66 -0.76 -1.93
CA THR A 92 12.94 -2.14 -2.35
C THR A 92 12.65 -2.31 -3.84
N ASP A 93 13.02 -3.47 -4.38
CA ASP A 93 12.70 -3.84 -5.77
C ASP A 93 11.25 -4.33 -5.87
N TYR A 94 10.29 -3.45 -5.57
CA TYR A 94 8.88 -3.80 -5.49
C TYR A 94 8.26 -4.08 -6.86
N ILE A 95 8.78 -3.46 -7.92
CA ILE A 95 8.24 -3.64 -9.28
C ILE A 95 8.28 -5.11 -9.68
N ARG A 96 9.34 -5.80 -9.31
CA ARG A 96 9.49 -7.22 -9.54
C ARG A 96 8.33 -8.05 -8.94
N HIS A 97 7.87 -7.69 -7.75
CA HIS A 97 6.78 -8.38 -7.07
C HIS A 97 5.42 -8.13 -7.72
N ILE A 98 5.25 -7.02 -8.41
CA ILE A 98 4.02 -6.72 -9.14
C ILE A 98 3.83 -7.71 -10.30
N PHE A 99 4.91 -8.16 -10.90
CA PHE A 99 4.90 -9.00 -12.11
C PHE A 99 5.25 -10.47 -11.86
N GLU A 100 5.33 -10.88 -10.61
CA GLU A 100 5.51 -12.28 -10.26
C GLU A 100 4.27 -13.13 -10.51
#